data_9de7d3638b1467a53e8ca4afe085ec54
#
_entry.id   9de7d3638b1467a53e8ca4afe085ec54
#
_cell.length_a   1.000
_cell.length_b   1.000
_cell.length_c   1.000
_cell.angle_alpha   90.00
_cell.angle_beta   90.00
_cell.angle_gamma   90.00
#
_symmetry.space_group_name_H-M   'P 1'
#
loop_
_entity.id
_entity.type
_entity.pdbx_description
1 polymer ?
#
loop_
_entity_poly.entity_id
_entity_poly.type
_entity_poly.pdbx_seq_one_letter_code
_entity_poly.pdbx_strand_id
1 'polypeptide(L)'
;MFFIVKGRGTLRYGAETRTIRAGDFICCPTGGPETAHQIINDSDAELAYISVSTMMPAEVCEYPDSGKVGAFGGSGASRLRHMTPADAKVDYWKDEA
;
A
#
# COMPACT_ATOMS: atom_id res chain seq x y z
N MET A 1 7.98 -2.96 -3.87
CA MET A 1 8.81 -4.15 -4.14
C MET A 1 9.06 -4.89 -2.84
N PHE A 2 8.99 -6.19 -2.86
CA PHE A 2 9.21 -7.02 -1.68
C PHE A 2 10.14 -8.17 -2.02
N PHE A 3 10.98 -8.54 -1.08
CA PHE A 3 11.81 -9.75 -1.17
C PHE A 3 11.51 -10.63 0.05
N ILE A 4 11.07 -11.86 -0.19
CA ILE A 4 10.73 -12.79 0.89
C ILE A 4 12.01 -13.45 1.39
N VAL A 5 12.35 -13.17 2.64
CA VAL A 5 13.58 -13.65 3.27
C VAL A 5 13.39 -15.02 3.90
N LYS A 6 12.24 -15.24 4.56
CA LYS A 6 11.98 -16.42 5.36
C LYS A 6 10.49 -16.74 5.38
N GLY A 7 10.17 -18.02 5.34
CA GLY A 7 8.81 -18.50 5.49
C GLY A 7 8.03 -18.55 4.19
N ARG A 8 6.71 -18.67 4.33
CA ARG A 8 5.78 -18.71 3.21
C ARG A 8 4.47 -18.02 3.60
N GLY A 9 3.73 -17.61 2.60
CA GLY A 9 2.42 -16.99 2.79
C GLY A 9 1.68 -16.89 1.47
N THR A 10 0.72 -16.00 1.43
CA THR A 10 -0.09 -15.72 0.23
C THR A 10 0.04 -14.25 -0.13
N LEU A 11 0.30 -13.99 -1.40
CA LEU A 11 0.15 -12.66 -1.97
C LEU A 11 -1.24 -12.54 -2.58
N ARG A 12 -2.00 -11.53 -2.17
CA ARG A 12 -3.17 -11.09 -2.89
C ARG A 12 -2.80 -9.88 -3.74
N TYR A 13 -3.14 -9.93 -5.02
CA TYR A 13 -2.92 -8.85 -5.96
C TYR A 13 -4.18 -8.67 -6.80
N GLY A 14 -4.91 -7.58 -6.56
CA GLY A 14 -6.24 -7.41 -7.14
C GLY A 14 -7.17 -8.54 -6.73
N ALA A 15 -7.70 -9.26 -7.71
CA ALA A 15 -8.56 -10.42 -7.50
C ALA A 15 -7.80 -11.75 -7.46
N GLU A 16 -6.50 -11.73 -7.69
CA GLU A 16 -5.68 -12.94 -7.74
C GLU A 16 -4.96 -13.21 -6.43
N THR A 17 -4.69 -14.49 -6.18
CA THR A 17 -3.84 -14.93 -5.06
C THR A 17 -2.76 -15.85 -5.56
N ARG A 18 -1.58 -15.77 -4.94
CA ARG A 18 -0.44 -16.63 -5.22
C ARG A 18 0.27 -16.99 -3.94
N THR A 19 0.76 -18.23 -3.86
CA THR A 19 1.68 -18.62 -2.80
C THR A 19 3.02 -17.93 -2.99
N ILE A 20 3.56 -17.38 -1.91
CA ILE A 20 4.89 -16.79 -1.87
C ILE A 20 5.74 -17.51 -0.83
N ARG A 21 7.05 -17.56 -1.08
CA ARG A 21 8.02 -18.25 -0.22
C ARG A 21 9.37 -17.56 -0.27
N ALA A 22 10.26 -17.98 0.64
CA ALA A 22 11.62 -17.46 0.69
C ALA A 22 12.30 -17.51 -0.68
N GLY A 23 12.94 -16.41 -1.06
CA GLY A 23 13.60 -16.23 -2.35
C GLY A 23 12.74 -15.55 -3.41
N ASP A 24 11.45 -15.37 -3.18
CA ASP A 24 10.57 -14.70 -4.13
C ASP A 24 10.79 -13.18 -4.12
N PHE A 25 10.78 -12.62 -5.31
CA PHE A 25 10.79 -11.19 -5.55
C PHE A 25 9.42 -10.75 -6.06
N ILE A 26 8.84 -9.73 -5.46
CA ILE A 26 7.50 -9.25 -5.79
C ILE A 26 7.59 -7.79 -6.19
N CYS A 27 7.18 -7.48 -7.42
CA CYS A 27 7.07 -6.11 -7.90
C CYS A 27 5.58 -5.75 -8.02
N CYS A 28 5.19 -4.68 -7.33
CA CYS A 28 3.82 -4.17 -7.38
C CYS A 28 3.87 -2.77 -8.00
N PRO A 29 3.58 -2.64 -9.29
CA PRO A 29 3.58 -1.33 -9.95
C PRO A 29 2.43 -0.46 -9.44
N THR A 30 2.56 0.84 -9.65
CA THR A 30 1.49 1.78 -9.36
C THR A 30 0.30 1.56 -10.28
N GLY A 31 -0.89 1.88 -9.79
CA GLY A 31 -2.12 1.73 -10.55
C GLY A 31 -3.32 2.04 -9.67
N GLY A 32 -4.51 1.77 -10.18
CA GLY A 32 -5.76 1.95 -9.46
C GLY A 32 -6.06 0.84 -8.46
N PRO A 33 -7.28 0.77 -7.94
CA PRO A 33 -7.68 -0.23 -6.96
C PRO A 33 -7.48 -1.69 -7.39
N GLU A 34 -7.49 -1.94 -8.70
CA GLU A 34 -7.24 -3.26 -9.29
C GLU A 34 -5.82 -3.77 -9.06
N THR A 35 -4.90 -2.89 -8.68
CA THR A 35 -3.51 -3.23 -8.35
C THR A 35 -3.25 -3.32 -6.85
N ALA A 36 -4.28 -3.19 -6.04
CA ALA A 36 -4.15 -3.31 -4.59
C ALA A 36 -3.58 -4.69 -4.21
N HIS A 37 -2.68 -4.70 -3.25
CA HIS A 37 -1.99 -5.93 -2.89
C HIS A 37 -1.84 -6.05 -1.38
N GLN A 38 -1.70 -7.29 -0.93
CA GLN A 38 -1.54 -7.62 0.48
C GLN A 38 -0.71 -8.88 0.62
N ILE A 39 0.25 -8.85 1.53
CA ILE A 39 0.99 -10.04 1.94
C ILE A 39 0.30 -10.60 3.18
N ILE A 40 -0.07 -11.87 3.12
CA ILE A 40 -0.81 -12.56 4.18
C ILE A 40 0.04 -13.71 4.70
N ASN A 41 0.30 -13.73 6.00
CA ASN A 41 0.90 -14.89 6.64
C ASN A 41 -0.24 -15.82 7.10
N ASP A 42 -0.54 -16.78 6.27
CA ASP A 42 -1.53 -17.83 6.54
C ASP A 42 -0.86 -19.16 6.95
N SER A 43 0.42 -19.11 7.30
CA SER A 43 1.15 -20.25 7.85
C SER A 43 1.20 -20.16 9.37
N ASP A 44 1.67 -21.22 10.02
CA ASP A 44 1.90 -21.28 11.46
C ASP A 44 3.35 -20.93 11.85
N ALA A 45 4.13 -20.42 10.90
CA ALA A 45 5.52 -20.00 11.09
C ALA A 45 5.70 -18.53 10.76
N GLU A 46 6.84 -17.98 11.10
CA GLU A 46 7.19 -16.59 10.81
C GLU A 46 7.37 -16.37 9.31
N LEU A 47 6.82 -15.28 8.82
CA LEU A 47 7.05 -14.76 7.47
C LEU A 47 7.82 -13.46 7.60
N ALA A 48 9.03 -13.43 7.04
CA ALA A 48 9.86 -12.23 7.05
C ALA A 48 10.16 -11.77 5.63
N TYR A 49 10.03 -10.47 5.39
CA TYR A 49 10.32 -9.89 4.08
C TYR A 49 10.89 -8.48 4.20
N ILE A 50 11.60 -8.06 3.16
CA ILE A 50 12.11 -6.70 3.02
C ILE A 50 11.17 -5.96 2.08
N SER A 51 10.72 -4.79 2.49
CA SER A 51 9.91 -3.89 1.68
C SER A 51 10.76 -2.71 1.23
N VAL A 52 10.77 -2.44 -0.07
CA VAL A 52 11.52 -1.34 -0.67
C VAL A 52 10.57 -0.50 -1.51
N SER A 53 10.58 0.80 -1.29
CA SER A 53 9.78 1.74 -2.07
C SER A 53 10.58 2.98 -2.43
N THR A 54 10.10 3.71 -3.44
CA THR A 54 10.62 5.03 -3.75
C THR A 54 10.07 6.05 -2.76
N MET A 55 10.88 7.03 -2.40
CA MET A 55 10.47 8.15 -1.56
C MET A 55 10.06 9.33 -2.44
N MET A 56 8.91 9.20 -3.09
CA MET A 56 8.39 10.25 -3.95
C MET A 56 8.02 11.49 -3.13
N PRO A 57 8.24 12.72 -3.67
CA PRO A 57 7.85 13.95 -2.97
C PRO A 57 6.35 14.08 -2.71
N ALA A 58 5.54 13.45 -3.54
CA ALA A 58 4.09 13.43 -3.38
C ALA A 58 3.56 12.05 -3.78
N GLU A 59 2.68 11.50 -2.96
CA GLU A 59 2.06 10.21 -3.20
C GLU A 59 0.60 10.22 -2.75
N VAL A 60 -0.22 9.49 -3.48
CA VAL A 60 -1.59 9.17 -3.07
C VAL A 60 -1.70 7.65 -3.02
N CYS A 61 -2.19 7.14 -1.90
CA CYS A 61 -2.39 5.71 -1.71
C CYS A 61 -3.86 5.42 -1.48
N GLU A 62 -4.38 4.44 -2.18
CA GLU A 62 -5.74 3.95 -1.98
C GLU A 62 -5.72 2.64 -1.21
N TYR A 63 -6.65 2.50 -0.28
CA TYR A 63 -6.84 1.29 0.52
C TYR A 63 -8.26 0.78 0.29
N PRO A 64 -8.51 0.04 -0.80
CA PRO A 64 -9.87 -0.31 -1.22
C PRO A 64 -10.66 -1.11 -0.19
N ASP A 65 -10.00 -2.01 0.53
CA ASP A 65 -10.69 -2.88 1.51
C ASP A 65 -11.23 -2.08 2.70
N SER A 66 -10.50 -1.06 3.15
CA SER A 66 -10.90 -0.24 4.29
C SER A 66 -11.54 1.09 3.87
N GLY A 67 -11.64 1.34 2.56
CA GLY A 67 -12.28 2.55 2.03
C GLY A 67 -11.56 3.84 2.42
N LYS A 68 -10.24 3.83 2.44
CA LYS A 68 -9.42 4.99 2.81
C LYS A 68 -8.56 5.46 1.65
N VAL A 69 -8.20 6.75 1.72
CA VAL A 69 -7.19 7.35 0.84
C VAL A 69 -6.18 8.08 1.72
N GLY A 70 -4.90 7.87 1.45
CA GLY A 70 -3.81 8.57 2.08
C GLY A 70 -3.13 9.52 1.12
N ALA A 71 -2.84 10.74 1.57
CA ALA A 71 -2.05 11.71 0.85
C ALA A 71 -0.77 12.01 1.63
N PHE A 72 0.35 11.97 0.93
CA PHE A 72 1.68 12.18 1.52
C PHE A 72 2.43 13.19 0.65
N GLY A 73 3.06 14.17 1.28
CA GLY A 73 3.78 15.19 0.52
C GLY A 73 4.85 15.87 1.34
N GLY A 74 5.87 16.39 0.66
CA GLY A 74 6.99 17.04 1.29
C GLY A 74 8.02 16.08 1.86
N SER A 75 8.86 16.57 2.77
CA SER A 75 9.95 15.80 3.36
C SER A 75 10.19 16.21 4.81
N GLY A 76 10.97 15.39 5.52
CA GLY A 76 11.36 15.67 6.89
C GLY A 76 10.19 15.61 7.88
N ALA A 77 10.35 16.29 9.00
CA ALA A 77 9.37 16.27 10.09
C ALA A 77 8.05 16.97 9.72
N SER A 78 8.08 17.87 8.73
CA SER A 78 6.89 18.59 8.26
C SER A 78 6.18 17.90 7.09
N ARG A 79 6.60 16.69 6.74
CA ARG A 79 5.95 15.92 5.68
C ARG A 79 4.46 15.77 5.96
N LEU A 80 3.64 16.13 4.98
CA LEU A 80 2.20 15.91 5.07
C LEU A 80 1.91 14.40 5.10
N ARG A 81 1.09 14.00 6.06
CA ARG A 81 0.54 12.64 6.16
C ARG A 81 -0.93 12.77 6.50
N HIS A 82 -1.78 12.49 5.56
CA HIS A 82 -3.21 12.68 5.73
C HIS A 82 -3.98 11.46 5.27
N MET A 83 -4.83 10.94 6.15
CA MET A 83 -5.65 9.77 5.88
C MET A 83 -7.10 10.14 6.05
N THR A 84 -7.92 9.85 5.03
CA THR A 84 -9.36 10.16 5.05
C THR A 84 -10.17 8.98 4.52
N PRO A 85 -11.47 8.89 4.87
CA PRO A 85 -12.37 8.03 4.12
C PRO A 85 -12.38 8.41 2.65
N ALA A 86 -12.44 7.40 1.76
CA ALA A 86 -12.37 7.62 0.33
C ALA A 86 -13.58 8.39 -0.22
N ASP A 87 -14.73 8.32 0.47
CA ASP A 87 -15.97 9.01 0.10
C ASP A 87 -16.12 10.39 0.74
N ALA A 88 -15.16 10.82 1.56
CA ALA A 88 -15.17 12.16 2.14
C ALA A 88 -14.91 13.19 1.06
N LYS A 89 -15.90 14.05 0.83
CA LYS A 89 -15.83 15.11 -0.19
C LYS A 89 -16.17 16.43 0.43
N VAL A 90 -15.40 17.43 0.07
CA VAL A 90 -15.64 18.82 0.45
C VAL A 90 -15.64 19.62 -0.85
N ASP A 91 -16.60 20.56 -0.98
CA ASP A 91 -16.61 21.48 -2.10
C ASP A 91 -15.33 22.30 -2.10
N TYR A 92 -14.70 22.43 -3.27
CA TYR A 92 -13.44 23.18 -3.39
C TYR A 92 -13.58 24.62 -2.89
N TRP A 93 -14.74 25.23 -3.11
CA TRP A 93 -14.98 26.61 -2.76
C TRP A 93 -15.52 26.82 -1.34
N LYS A 94 -15.71 25.73 -0.60
CA LYS A 94 -16.20 25.84 0.78
C LYS A 94 -15.22 26.67 1.61
N ASP A 95 -15.75 27.74 2.22
CA ASP A 95 -15.01 28.68 3.09
C ASP A 95 -13.86 29.42 2.37
N GLU A 96 -13.86 29.39 1.05
CA GLU A 96 -12.95 30.19 0.24
C GLU A 96 -13.63 31.53 -0.10
N ALA A 97 -12.95 32.61 0.14
CA ALA A 97 -13.49 33.95 -0.05
C ALA A 97 -13.49 34.37 -1.52
#